data_0aafb4804958ca6ef3168d83718b45bf
#
_entry.id   0aafb4804958ca6ef3168d83718b45bf
#
_cell.length_a   1.000
_cell.length_b   1.000
_cell.length_c   1.000
_cell.angle_alpha   90.00
_cell.angle_beta   90.00
_cell.angle_gamma   90.00
#
_symmetry.space_group_name_H-M   'P 1'
#
loop_
_entity.id
_entity.type
_entity.pdbx_description
1 polymer ?
#
loop_
_entity_poly.entity_id
_entity_poly.type
_entity_poly.pdbx_seq_one_letter_code
_entity_poly.pdbx_strand_id
1 'polypeptide(L)'
;MTATTATATAGRITQVLGPVIDVEFPPGGLPEVYTALKVTNPGINDLPDNLTVEVAQHLGENTVRCIAMDTTDGLARGTAVKNTGKPIQVPVGKATLGRILNVVGEPVDELGPVLADKYLPIHRQPPLFTEQDVKVQMFETGIKVVDLLCPFTRGGKIGLFGGAGVGKTVLLMELIRNAAILKGGFSVFAGVGERTREGNDLYAEFIEGNVIKVQKDEKHHPIRDAKGKLQLIPGTSQAVLVYGQMNEPPGARARVALSALSMAEYFRDDEGKDVLLFVDNVFRFTQAGSEVSALLGRIPSAVGYQPTLATEMGALQERITTTNKGSITSVQAVYVPADDLTDPAPATTFAHLDGTVVLNRSIAELAIFPAVDPLDSTSRILDPQVLGPEHYGVARRVQGILQRYKELQDIIAILGMDELSDDDKLVVSRARKMQRFLSQPFFVAEVFTGTPGQAVTLQETIRGFKEIADGKHDELPEQAFYMVGGIDMAVEKAKKMAAQG
;
A
#
# COMPACT_ATOMS: atom_id res chain seq x y z
N MET A 1 23.03 -28.22 -29.73
CA MET A 1 22.75 -28.77 -28.42
C MET A 1 21.23 -28.89 -28.31
N THR A 2 20.72 -30.10 -28.38
CA THR A 2 19.31 -30.43 -28.35
C THR A 2 18.78 -30.15 -26.96
N ALA A 3 17.83 -29.23 -26.85
CA ALA A 3 17.09 -28.98 -25.63
C ALA A 3 16.33 -30.25 -25.24
N THR A 4 16.80 -30.94 -24.24
CA THR A 4 16.10 -32.08 -23.63
C THR A 4 14.87 -31.49 -22.95
N THR A 5 13.71 -31.71 -23.49
CA THR A 5 12.42 -31.50 -22.80
C THR A 5 12.44 -32.36 -21.55
N ALA A 6 12.72 -31.73 -20.41
CA ALA A 6 12.61 -32.40 -19.13
C ALA A 6 11.17 -32.89 -18.98
N THR A 7 10.98 -34.21 -19.08
CA THR A 7 9.71 -34.86 -18.74
C THR A 7 9.34 -34.43 -17.31
N ALA A 8 8.20 -33.76 -17.17
CA ALA A 8 7.71 -33.31 -15.87
C ALA A 8 7.63 -34.50 -14.92
N THR A 9 8.52 -34.53 -13.91
CA THR A 9 8.59 -35.63 -12.97
C THR A 9 7.33 -35.57 -12.10
N ALA A 10 6.50 -36.61 -12.18
CA ALA A 10 5.27 -36.69 -11.39
C ALA A 10 5.56 -37.20 -9.98
N GLY A 11 5.19 -36.39 -8.98
CA GLY A 11 5.17 -36.81 -7.58
C GLY A 11 3.79 -37.36 -7.17
N ARG A 12 3.68 -37.81 -5.93
CA ARG A 12 2.41 -38.26 -5.30
C ARG A 12 2.27 -37.68 -3.93
N ILE A 13 1.06 -37.23 -3.56
CA ILE A 13 0.75 -36.79 -2.20
C ILE A 13 0.81 -38.01 -1.25
N THR A 14 1.63 -37.88 -0.21
CA THR A 14 1.75 -38.89 0.86
C THR A 14 0.96 -38.48 2.09
N GLN A 15 0.86 -37.16 2.36
CA GLN A 15 0.14 -36.63 3.52
C GLN A 15 -0.48 -35.29 3.21
N VAL A 16 -1.65 -34.98 3.81
CA VAL A 16 -2.33 -33.69 3.81
C VAL A 16 -2.56 -33.27 5.25
N LEU A 17 -2.03 -32.08 5.61
CA LEU A 17 -2.09 -31.51 6.97
C LEU A 17 -2.63 -30.07 6.88
N GLY A 18 -3.95 -29.91 6.68
CA GLY A 18 -4.51 -28.60 6.38
C GLY A 18 -3.86 -27.99 5.13
N PRO A 19 -3.38 -26.76 5.16
CA PRO A 19 -2.77 -26.10 3.99
C PRO A 19 -1.34 -26.58 3.66
N VAL A 20 -0.83 -27.60 4.36
CA VAL A 20 0.48 -28.21 4.11
C VAL A 20 0.29 -29.61 3.56
N ILE A 21 1.02 -29.94 2.52
CA ILE A 21 1.02 -31.29 1.92
C ILE A 21 2.45 -31.82 1.78
N ASP A 22 2.61 -33.12 2.02
CA ASP A 22 3.86 -33.83 1.76
C ASP A 22 3.75 -34.59 0.44
N VAL A 23 4.76 -34.45 -0.41
CA VAL A 23 4.80 -35.03 -1.76
C VAL A 23 6.09 -35.82 -1.93
N GLU A 24 5.94 -37.07 -2.32
CA GLU A 24 7.06 -37.98 -2.64
C GLU A 24 7.33 -37.95 -4.15
N PHE A 25 8.60 -37.85 -4.52
CA PHE A 25 9.07 -37.89 -5.89
C PHE A 25 9.93 -39.14 -6.16
N PRO A 26 10.06 -39.57 -7.41
CA PRO A 26 11.01 -40.62 -7.78
C PRO A 26 12.45 -40.17 -7.47
N PRO A 27 13.36 -41.11 -7.22
CA PRO A 27 14.78 -40.81 -7.00
C PRO A 27 15.37 -39.94 -8.13
N GLY A 28 16.03 -38.83 -7.76
CA GLY A 28 16.59 -37.87 -8.70
C GLY A 28 15.60 -36.85 -9.29
N GLY A 29 14.30 -36.93 -8.91
CA GLY A 29 13.25 -36.00 -9.36
C GLY A 29 12.82 -34.96 -8.33
N LEU A 30 13.58 -34.82 -7.23
CA LEU A 30 13.22 -33.93 -6.12
C LEU A 30 13.28 -32.45 -6.57
N PRO A 31 12.17 -31.70 -6.44
CA PRO A 31 12.15 -30.29 -6.81
C PRO A 31 12.93 -29.41 -5.79
N GLU A 32 13.48 -28.32 -6.27
CA GLU A 32 14.14 -27.32 -5.42
C GLU A 32 13.12 -26.57 -4.54
N VAL A 33 13.58 -26.01 -3.43
CA VAL A 33 12.77 -25.11 -2.58
C VAL A 33 12.27 -23.92 -3.39
N TYR A 34 11.04 -23.49 -3.13
CA TYR A 34 10.27 -22.48 -3.87
C TYR A 34 9.75 -22.91 -5.25
N THR A 35 10.01 -24.13 -5.70
CA THR A 35 9.39 -24.63 -6.93
C THR A 35 7.88 -24.73 -6.77
N ALA A 36 7.14 -24.27 -7.78
CA ALA A 36 5.69 -24.42 -7.87
C ALA A 36 5.35 -25.81 -8.39
N LEU A 37 4.45 -26.49 -7.71
CA LEU A 37 3.88 -27.77 -8.14
C LEU A 37 2.40 -27.55 -8.44
N LYS A 38 1.86 -28.32 -9.38
CA LYS A 38 0.45 -28.29 -9.77
C LYS A 38 -0.24 -29.57 -9.38
N VAL A 39 -1.43 -29.43 -8.81
CA VAL A 39 -2.28 -30.54 -8.36
C VAL A 39 -3.69 -30.29 -8.86
N THR A 40 -4.39 -31.35 -9.25
CA THR A 40 -5.83 -31.28 -9.52
C THR A 40 -6.59 -31.54 -8.22
N ASN A 41 -7.31 -30.52 -7.75
CA ASN A 41 -8.16 -30.61 -6.57
C ASN A 41 -9.65 -30.47 -6.94
N PRO A 42 -10.44 -31.55 -6.88
CA PRO A 42 -11.87 -31.49 -7.17
C PRO A 42 -12.66 -30.57 -6.22
N GLY A 43 -12.11 -30.29 -5.03
CA GLY A 43 -12.73 -29.39 -4.04
C GLY A 43 -12.73 -27.92 -4.47
N ILE A 44 -11.89 -27.52 -5.45
CA ILE A 44 -11.85 -26.17 -5.99
C ILE A 44 -12.79 -26.04 -7.19
N ASN A 45 -12.56 -26.84 -8.23
CA ASN A 45 -13.37 -26.92 -9.45
C ASN A 45 -12.96 -28.13 -10.30
N ASP A 46 -13.60 -28.34 -11.46
CA ASP A 46 -13.36 -29.48 -12.34
C ASP A 46 -12.17 -29.27 -13.30
N LEU A 47 -11.43 -28.16 -13.18
CA LEU A 47 -10.29 -27.90 -14.07
C LEU A 47 -9.04 -28.69 -13.63
N PRO A 48 -8.22 -29.19 -14.56
CA PRO A 48 -6.98 -29.83 -14.21
C PRO A 48 -5.95 -28.79 -13.72
N ASP A 49 -4.99 -29.25 -12.88
CA ASP A 49 -3.87 -28.43 -12.39
C ASP A 49 -4.33 -27.14 -11.68
N ASN A 50 -5.50 -27.15 -11.05
CA ASN A 50 -6.19 -25.99 -10.47
C ASN A 50 -5.66 -25.55 -9.10
N LEU A 51 -4.86 -26.38 -8.41
CA LEU A 51 -4.20 -26.02 -7.17
C LEU A 51 -2.69 -25.87 -7.39
N THR A 52 -2.17 -24.70 -7.00
CA THR A 52 -0.71 -24.47 -6.91
C THR A 52 -0.24 -24.68 -5.49
N VAL A 53 0.84 -25.44 -5.33
CA VAL A 53 1.53 -25.60 -4.05
C VAL A 53 3.01 -25.27 -4.23
N GLU A 54 3.63 -24.68 -3.21
CA GLU A 54 5.03 -24.27 -3.23
C GLU A 54 5.87 -25.15 -2.33
N VAL A 55 7.00 -25.65 -2.82
CA VAL A 55 7.95 -26.42 -2.02
C VAL A 55 8.57 -25.54 -0.95
N ALA A 56 8.34 -25.88 0.33
CA ALA A 56 8.85 -25.12 1.47
C ALA A 56 10.11 -25.74 2.10
N GLN A 57 10.20 -27.07 2.12
CA GLN A 57 11.37 -27.77 2.67
C GLN A 57 11.47 -29.21 2.16
N HIS A 58 12.67 -29.75 2.21
CA HIS A 58 12.94 -31.17 1.99
C HIS A 58 12.88 -31.92 3.32
N LEU A 59 12.15 -33.06 3.34
CA LEU A 59 12.00 -33.89 4.52
C LEU A 59 12.98 -35.09 4.54
N GLY A 60 13.69 -35.34 3.44
CA GLY A 60 14.47 -36.55 3.20
C GLY A 60 13.68 -37.61 2.42
N GLU A 61 14.32 -38.71 2.06
CA GLU A 61 13.70 -39.87 1.37
C GLU A 61 12.86 -39.48 0.14
N ASN A 62 13.36 -38.55 -0.69
CA ASN A 62 12.67 -37.99 -1.86
C ASN A 62 11.34 -37.29 -1.58
N THR A 63 11.08 -36.90 -0.35
CA THR A 63 9.85 -36.22 0.09
C THR A 63 10.08 -34.74 0.32
N VAL A 64 9.16 -33.91 -0.20
CA VAL A 64 9.12 -32.46 0.03
C VAL A 64 7.85 -32.09 0.78
N ARG A 65 7.96 -31.09 1.64
CA ARG A 65 6.81 -30.44 2.27
C ARG A 65 6.49 -29.16 1.53
N CYS A 66 5.21 -29.02 1.17
CA CYS A 66 4.71 -27.92 0.34
C CYS A 66 3.61 -27.15 1.07
N ILE A 67 3.46 -25.89 0.70
CA ILE A 67 2.42 -24.98 1.19
C ILE A 67 1.43 -24.72 0.05
N ALA A 68 0.15 -24.92 0.31
CA ALA A 68 -0.91 -24.67 -0.66
C ALA A 68 -1.25 -23.19 -0.78
N MET A 69 -1.51 -22.75 -2.02
CA MET A 69 -1.95 -21.39 -2.34
C MET A 69 -3.48 -21.25 -2.40
N ASP A 70 -4.18 -22.35 -2.30
CA ASP A 70 -5.65 -22.41 -2.23
C ASP A 70 -6.05 -23.57 -1.32
N THR A 71 -7.37 -23.84 -1.17
CA THR A 71 -7.86 -24.90 -0.29
C THR A 71 -7.33 -26.27 -0.68
N THR A 72 -7.01 -27.06 0.34
CA THR A 72 -6.64 -28.47 0.22
C THR A 72 -7.82 -29.42 0.46
N ASP A 73 -9.01 -28.90 0.71
CA ASP A 73 -10.19 -29.67 0.93
C ASP A 73 -10.52 -30.55 -0.31
N GLY A 74 -10.77 -31.81 -0.11
CA GLY A 74 -10.99 -32.77 -1.20
C GLY A 74 -9.74 -33.47 -1.73
N LEU A 75 -8.52 -33.05 -1.32
CA LEU A 75 -7.30 -33.78 -1.68
C LEU A 75 -7.19 -35.13 -0.95
N ALA A 76 -6.74 -36.13 -1.70
CA ALA A 76 -6.49 -37.47 -1.19
C ALA A 76 -5.02 -37.88 -1.30
N ARG A 77 -4.59 -38.80 -0.43
CA ARG A 77 -3.28 -39.45 -0.58
C ARG A 77 -3.23 -40.19 -1.92
N GLY A 78 -2.07 -40.18 -2.55
CA GLY A 78 -1.86 -40.81 -3.85
C GLY A 78 -2.20 -39.91 -5.05
N THR A 79 -2.82 -38.74 -4.83
CA THR A 79 -3.07 -37.75 -5.92
C THR A 79 -1.76 -37.40 -6.60
N ALA A 80 -1.77 -37.39 -7.93
CA ALA A 80 -0.61 -37.04 -8.74
C ALA A 80 -0.27 -35.54 -8.63
N VAL A 81 1.01 -35.24 -8.58
CA VAL A 81 1.55 -33.88 -8.47
C VAL A 81 2.53 -33.64 -9.60
N LYS A 82 2.34 -32.55 -10.32
CA LYS A 82 3.17 -32.16 -11.45
C LYS A 82 4.21 -31.14 -11.03
N ASN A 83 5.49 -31.44 -11.25
CA ASN A 83 6.57 -30.48 -11.03
C ASN A 83 6.64 -29.52 -12.23
N THR A 84 6.54 -28.21 -11.98
CA THR A 84 6.64 -27.20 -13.05
C THR A 84 8.09 -26.84 -13.38
N GLY A 85 9.05 -27.23 -12.52
CA GLY A 85 10.48 -26.88 -12.66
C GLY A 85 10.78 -25.41 -12.48
N LYS A 86 9.81 -24.60 -12.02
CA LYS A 86 9.93 -23.14 -11.86
C LYS A 86 9.24 -22.69 -10.57
N PRO A 87 9.66 -21.57 -9.98
CA PRO A 87 8.91 -20.95 -8.89
C PRO A 87 7.56 -20.43 -9.38
N ILE A 88 6.69 -20.02 -8.45
CA ILE A 88 5.44 -19.32 -8.79
C ILE A 88 5.79 -18.08 -9.62
N GLN A 89 5.13 -17.93 -10.76
CA GLN A 89 5.31 -16.81 -11.68
C GLN A 89 4.00 -16.09 -11.88
N VAL A 90 4.04 -14.76 -11.90
CA VAL A 90 2.87 -13.91 -12.12
C VAL A 90 2.98 -13.14 -13.43
N PRO A 91 1.85 -12.88 -14.12
CA PRO A 91 1.84 -12.05 -15.31
C PRO A 91 2.24 -10.62 -14.96
N VAL A 92 2.95 -9.95 -15.85
CA VAL A 92 3.40 -8.58 -15.67
C VAL A 92 3.13 -7.74 -16.91
N GLY A 93 3.17 -6.43 -16.76
CA GLY A 93 3.01 -5.48 -17.85
C GLY A 93 1.60 -4.91 -17.96
N LYS A 94 1.37 -4.17 -19.03
CA LYS A 94 0.13 -3.38 -19.23
C LYS A 94 -1.15 -4.22 -19.28
N ALA A 95 -1.04 -5.50 -19.61
CA ALA A 95 -2.18 -6.42 -19.62
C ALA A 95 -2.79 -6.65 -18.22
N THR A 96 -2.03 -6.38 -17.16
CA THR A 96 -2.49 -6.52 -15.77
C THR A 96 -3.22 -5.28 -15.23
N LEU A 97 -3.09 -4.13 -15.92
CA LEU A 97 -3.68 -2.87 -15.46
C LEU A 97 -5.21 -2.90 -15.51
N GLY A 98 -5.82 -2.48 -14.42
CA GLY A 98 -7.29 -2.53 -14.24
C GLY A 98 -7.82 -3.88 -13.79
N ARG A 99 -6.96 -4.89 -13.60
CA ARG A 99 -7.34 -6.27 -13.26
C ARG A 99 -7.14 -6.54 -11.77
N ILE A 100 -7.92 -7.50 -11.27
CA ILE A 100 -7.73 -8.09 -9.93
C ILE A 100 -7.18 -9.49 -10.12
N LEU A 101 -6.03 -9.76 -9.52
CA LEU A 101 -5.31 -11.03 -9.61
C LEU A 101 -5.17 -11.67 -8.23
N ASN A 102 -5.09 -13.00 -8.19
CA ASN A 102 -4.76 -13.74 -6.98
C ASN A 102 -3.24 -13.90 -6.80
N VAL A 103 -2.83 -14.62 -5.76
CA VAL A 103 -1.43 -14.86 -5.42
C VAL A 103 -0.60 -15.52 -6.53
N VAL A 104 -1.21 -16.35 -7.36
CA VAL A 104 -0.56 -17.03 -8.49
C VAL A 104 -0.72 -16.28 -9.82
N GLY A 105 -1.29 -15.06 -9.78
CA GLY A 105 -1.47 -14.20 -10.95
C GLY A 105 -2.67 -14.58 -11.83
N GLU A 106 -3.60 -15.39 -11.33
CA GLU A 106 -4.83 -15.70 -12.03
C GLU A 106 -5.88 -14.60 -11.76
N PRO A 107 -6.67 -14.19 -12.77
CA PRO A 107 -7.68 -13.16 -12.60
C PRO A 107 -8.87 -13.67 -11.76
N VAL A 108 -9.30 -12.85 -10.79
CA VAL A 108 -10.47 -13.11 -9.93
C VAL A 108 -11.61 -12.12 -10.18
N ASP A 109 -11.44 -11.23 -11.15
CA ASP A 109 -12.40 -10.19 -11.56
C ASP A 109 -13.44 -10.66 -12.57
N GLU A 110 -13.42 -11.94 -12.93
CA GLU A 110 -14.29 -12.57 -13.96
C GLU A 110 -14.19 -11.96 -15.38
N LEU A 111 -13.20 -11.13 -15.64
CA LEU A 111 -13.01 -10.47 -16.94
C LEU A 111 -12.25 -11.33 -17.97
N GLY A 112 -12.04 -12.61 -17.67
CA GLY A 112 -11.32 -13.55 -18.52
C GLY A 112 -9.79 -13.53 -18.29
N PRO A 113 -9.04 -14.38 -19.02
CA PRO A 113 -7.60 -14.54 -18.80
C PRO A 113 -6.81 -13.27 -19.09
N VAL A 114 -5.71 -13.06 -18.37
CA VAL A 114 -4.75 -12.02 -18.64
C VAL A 114 -3.74 -12.54 -19.66
N LEU A 115 -3.74 -11.94 -20.83
CA LEU A 115 -2.79 -12.29 -21.90
C LEU A 115 -1.53 -11.41 -21.75
N ALA A 116 -0.59 -11.86 -20.92
CA ALA A 116 0.67 -11.17 -20.69
C ALA A 116 1.78 -11.79 -21.54
N ASP A 117 2.65 -10.95 -22.09
CA ASP A 117 3.81 -11.38 -22.88
C ASP A 117 4.95 -11.91 -21.99
N LYS A 118 4.97 -11.48 -20.71
CA LYS A 118 6.04 -11.80 -19.77
C LYS A 118 5.48 -12.21 -18.40
N TYR A 119 6.18 -13.17 -17.79
CA TYR A 119 5.90 -13.64 -16.43
C TYR A 119 7.16 -13.51 -15.59
N LEU A 120 7.04 -13.05 -14.35
CA LEU A 120 8.15 -12.92 -13.42
C LEU A 120 7.94 -13.81 -12.19
N PRO A 121 9.01 -14.42 -11.67
CA PRO A 121 8.92 -15.17 -10.42
C PRO A 121 8.64 -14.25 -9.24
N ILE A 122 7.89 -14.74 -8.25
CA ILE A 122 7.60 -13.98 -7.04
C ILE A 122 8.80 -13.90 -6.08
N HIS A 123 9.65 -14.92 -6.08
CA HIS A 123 10.91 -14.95 -5.33
C HIS A 123 12.02 -14.37 -6.21
N ARG A 124 12.42 -13.15 -5.89
CA ARG A 124 13.49 -12.43 -6.58
C ARG A 124 14.46 -11.84 -5.56
N GLN A 125 15.70 -11.70 -5.96
CA GLN A 125 16.69 -10.98 -5.17
C GLN A 125 16.47 -9.47 -5.25
N PRO A 126 16.82 -8.71 -4.22
CA PRO A 126 16.88 -7.26 -4.29
C PRO A 126 17.80 -6.79 -5.43
N PRO A 127 17.60 -5.58 -5.97
CA PRO A 127 18.54 -4.99 -6.92
C PRO A 127 19.96 -4.95 -6.36
N LEU A 128 20.94 -5.18 -7.23
CA LEU A 128 22.35 -5.09 -6.83
C LEU A 128 22.68 -3.68 -6.35
N PHE A 129 23.64 -3.57 -5.44
CA PHE A 129 24.09 -2.28 -4.91
C PHE A 129 24.49 -1.29 -6.01
N THR A 130 25.07 -1.78 -7.10
CA THR A 130 25.45 -0.98 -8.27
C THR A 130 24.28 -0.50 -9.13
N GLU A 131 23.11 -1.11 -8.98
CA GLU A 131 21.88 -0.73 -9.71
C GLU A 131 21.02 0.26 -8.94
N GLN A 132 21.29 0.44 -7.65
CA GLN A 132 20.53 1.33 -6.79
C GLN A 132 20.98 2.78 -6.98
N ASP A 133 20.03 3.70 -7.05
CA ASP A 133 20.28 5.14 -7.01
C ASP A 133 20.33 5.60 -5.54
N VAL A 134 21.48 6.14 -5.15
CA VAL A 134 21.71 6.64 -3.78
C VAL A 134 21.23 8.08 -3.57
N LYS A 135 20.74 8.74 -4.62
CA LYS A 135 20.28 10.11 -4.53
C LYS A 135 18.91 10.18 -3.85
N VAL A 136 18.90 10.73 -2.64
CA VAL A 136 17.65 10.97 -1.92
C VAL A 136 16.87 12.10 -2.58
N GLN A 137 15.64 11.79 -2.98
CA GLN A 137 14.72 12.75 -3.61
C GLN A 137 13.35 12.66 -2.96
N MET A 138 12.66 13.80 -2.87
CA MET A 138 11.28 13.84 -2.42
C MET A 138 10.34 13.32 -3.51
N PHE A 139 9.34 12.56 -3.11
CA PHE A 139 8.19 12.18 -3.92
C PHE A 139 7.02 13.10 -3.56
N GLU A 140 6.72 14.07 -4.42
CA GLU A 140 5.59 14.99 -4.20
C GLU A 140 4.26 14.27 -4.40
N THR A 141 3.39 14.40 -3.41
CA THR A 141 2.08 13.74 -3.40
C THR A 141 0.94 14.66 -3.83
N GLY A 142 1.15 15.98 -3.82
CA GLY A 142 0.10 16.99 -4.05
C GLY A 142 -0.84 17.17 -2.86
N ILE A 143 -0.50 16.60 -1.70
CA ILE A 143 -1.26 16.69 -0.45
C ILE A 143 -0.48 17.53 0.54
N LYS A 144 -1.00 18.70 0.90
CA LYS A 144 -0.29 19.72 1.69
C LYS A 144 0.34 19.19 2.97
N VAL A 145 -0.44 18.46 3.79
CA VAL A 145 0.03 17.97 5.09
C VAL A 145 1.15 16.94 4.93
N VAL A 146 1.07 16.10 3.91
CA VAL A 146 2.10 15.10 3.61
C VAL A 146 3.35 15.79 3.11
N ASP A 147 3.21 16.59 2.06
CA ASP A 147 4.36 17.20 1.39
C ASP A 147 5.12 18.17 2.29
N LEU A 148 4.43 18.87 3.22
CA LEU A 148 5.08 19.81 4.14
C LEU A 148 5.74 19.11 5.34
N LEU A 149 5.01 18.21 6.04
CA LEU A 149 5.37 17.78 7.40
C LEU A 149 5.90 16.34 7.48
N CYS A 150 5.48 15.48 6.55
CA CYS A 150 5.93 14.09 6.47
C CYS A 150 6.22 13.67 5.02
N PRO A 151 7.10 14.41 4.31
CA PRO A 151 7.34 14.20 2.89
C PRO A 151 7.84 12.79 2.59
N PHE A 152 7.37 12.22 1.48
CA PHE A 152 7.74 10.88 1.05
C PHE A 152 9.09 10.87 0.36
N THR A 153 9.90 9.87 0.65
CA THR A 153 11.13 9.59 -0.08
C THR A 153 10.80 8.83 -1.36
N ARG A 154 11.31 9.26 -2.49
CA ARG A 154 11.23 8.47 -3.74
C ARG A 154 12.00 7.17 -3.57
N GLY A 155 11.32 6.04 -3.79
CA GLY A 155 11.86 4.71 -3.48
C GLY A 155 11.87 4.36 -2.00
N GLY A 156 11.25 5.18 -1.16
CA GLY A 156 11.15 4.97 0.29
C GLY A 156 9.95 4.13 0.69
N LYS A 157 9.93 3.82 1.98
CA LYS A 157 8.93 2.97 2.63
C LYS A 157 8.21 3.79 3.69
N ILE A 158 6.91 4.02 3.49
CA ILE A 158 6.09 4.85 4.37
C ILE A 158 5.10 3.97 5.10
N GLY A 159 5.12 4.03 6.42
CA GLY A 159 4.12 3.37 7.26
C GLY A 159 2.88 4.26 7.40
N LEU A 160 1.70 3.69 7.15
CA LEU A 160 0.43 4.35 7.35
C LEU A 160 -0.27 3.75 8.56
N PHE A 161 -0.45 4.58 9.58
CA PHE A 161 -1.08 4.21 10.84
C PHE A 161 -2.45 4.89 10.96
N GLY A 162 -3.42 4.19 11.50
CA GLY A 162 -4.74 4.77 11.76
C GLY A 162 -5.78 3.72 12.04
N GLY A 163 -6.71 4.04 12.91
CA GLY A 163 -7.86 3.21 13.23
C GLY A 163 -8.87 3.12 12.08
N ALA A 164 -9.96 2.42 12.31
CA ALA A 164 -11.06 2.37 11.35
C ALA A 164 -11.79 3.72 11.25
N GLY A 165 -12.21 4.09 10.04
CA GLY A 165 -13.05 5.28 9.81
C GLY A 165 -12.33 6.63 9.81
N VAL A 166 -11.00 6.66 9.79
CA VAL A 166 -10.22 7.92 9.75
C VAL A 166 -9.87 8.38 8.31
N GLY A 167 -10.40 7.72 7.30
CA GLY A 167 -10.19 8.08 5.89
C GLY A 167 -8.93 7.48 5.26
N LYS A 168 -8.42 6.35 5.79
CA LYS A 168 -7.24 5.66 5.25
C LYS A 168 -7.38 5.35 3.75
N THR A 169 -8.47 4.70 3.36
CA THR A 169 -8.74 4.31 1.97
C THR A 169 -8.83 5.52 1.05
N VAL A 170 -9.50 6.59 1.49
CA VAL A 170 -9.64 7.83 0.70
C VAL A 170 -8.28 8.48 0.47
N LEU A 171 -7.41 8.51 1.49
CA LEU A 171 -6.03 8.99 1.36
C LEU A 171 -5.22 8.13 0.37
N LEU A 172 -5.34 6.80 0.46
CA LEU A 172 -4.66 5.88 -0.47
C LEU A 172 -5.11 6.12 -1.91
N MET A 173 -6.39 6.24 -2.15
CA MET A 173 -6.93 6.51 -3.50
C MET A 173 -6.44 7.84 -4.06
N GLU A 174 -6.42 8.88 -3.25
CA GLU A 174 -5.91 10.19 -3.68
C GLU A 174 -4.42 10.13 -4.03
N LEU A 175 -3.62 9.41 -3.24
CA LEU A 175 -2.20 9.16 -3.54
C LEU A 175 -2.02 8.42 -4.87
N ILE A 176 -2.80 7.37 -5.11
CA ILE A 176 -2.77 6.59 -6.35
C ILE A 176 -3.12 7.48 -7.54
N ARG A 177 -4.22 8.23 -7.43
CA ARG A 177 -4.66 9.15 -8.48
C ARG A 177 -3.60 10.22 -8.79
N ASN A 178 -3.07 10.86 -7.75
CA ASN A 178 -2.09 11.92 -7.92
C ASN A 178 -0.78 11.38 -8.51
N ALA A 179 -0.29 10.23 -8.07
CA ALA A 179 0.88 9.59 -8.68
C ALA A 179 0.67 9.29 -10.16
N ALA A 180 -0.51 8.79 -10.52
CA ALA A 180 -0.86 8.49 -11.89
C ALA A 180 -0.94 9.74 -12.78
N ILE A 181 -1.58 10.80 -12.29
CA ILE A 181 -1.83 12.03 -13.07
C ILE A 181 -0.60 12.95 -13.07
N LEU A 182 0.02 13.17 -11.90
CA LEU A 182 1.11 14.13 -11.77
C LEU A 182 2.46 13.57 -12.27
N LYS A 183 2.68 12.27 -12.14
CA LYS A 183 3.97 11.61 -12.46
C LYS A 183 3.88 10.64 -13.64
N GLY A 184 2.69 10.32 -14.15
CA GLY A 184 2.50 9.30 -15.18
C GLY A 184 2.98 7.92 -14.75
N GLY A 185 2.97 7.65 -13.44
CA GLY A 185 3.40 6.40 -12.82
C GLY A 185 2.29 5.37 -12.79
N PHE A 186 2.65 4.15 -12.39
CA PHE A 186 1.72 3.06 -12.15
C PHE A 186 1.62 2.77 -10.65
N SER A 187 0.50 2.19 -10.26
CA SER A 187 0.27 1.76 -8.88
C SER A 187 -0.03 0.27 -8.82
N VAL A 188 0.48 -0.37 -7.78
CA VAL A 188 0.18 -1.77 -7.48
C VAL A 188 -0.37 -1.84 -6.07
N PHE A 189 -1.54 -2.44 -5.91
CA PHE A 189 -2.17 -2.63 -4.61
C PHE A 189 -2.11 -4.09 -4.21
N ALA A 190 -1.50 -4.39 -3.08
CA ALA A 190 -1.43 -5.71 -2.46
C ALA A 190 -2.39 -5.77 -1.28
N GLY A 191 -3.51 -6.44 -1.45
CA GLY A 191 -4.45 -6.76 -0.37
C GLY A 191 -4.00 -8.01 0.37
N VAL A 192 -3.42 -7.86 1.55
CA VAL A 192 -2.83 -8.94 2.33
C VAL A 192 -3.67 -9.23 3.55
N GLY A 193 -4.44 -10.31 3.53
CA GLY A 193 -5.25 -10.77 4.65
C GLY A 193 -6.36 -9.79 5.07
N GLU A 194 -6.82 -8.95 4.16
CA GLU A 194 -7.92 -8.01 4.40
C GLU A 194 -9.29 -8.64 4.09
N ARG A 195 -10.35 -7.97 4.49
CA ARG A 195 -11.71 -8.47 4.26
C ARG A 195 -12.08 -8.39 2.79
N THR A 196 -12.69 -9.44 2.26
CA THR A 196 -13.12 -9.49 0.85
C THR A 196 -14.05 -8.33 0.48
N ARG A 197 -14.92 -7.91 1.40
CA ARG A 197 -15.82 -6.77 1.18
C ARG A 197 -15.03 -5.47 0.97
N GLU A 198 -14.03 -5.20 1.82
CA GLU A 198 -13.20 -3.99 1.72
C GLU A 198 -12.41 -3.96 0.40
N GLY A 199 -11.92 -5.13 -0.04
CA GLY A 199 -11.26 -5.24 -1.35
C GLY A 199 -12.20 -4.98 -2.53
N ASN A 200 -13.46 -5.40 -2.44
CA ASN A 200 -14.46 -5.13 -3.47
C ASN A 200 -14.91 -3.67 -3.47
N ASP A 201 -15.11 -3.08 -2.28
CA ASP A 201 -15.44 -1.67 -2.12
C ASP A 201 -14.31 -0.80 -2.72
N LEU A 202 -13.04 -1.13 -2.43
CA LEU A 202 -11.86 -0.44 -2.99
C LEU A 202 -11.83 -0.50 -4.53
N TYR A 203 -12.17 -1.65 -5.13
CA TYR A 203 -12.23 -1.78 -6.59
C TYR A 203 -13.31 -0.88 -7.19
N ALA A 204 -14.49 -0.82 -6.57
CA ALA A 204 -15.55 0.08 -6.99
C ALA A 204 -15.13 1.55 -6.88
N GLU A 205 -14.49 1.94 -5.79
CA GLU A 205 -13.96 3.28 -5.57
C GLU A 205 -12.87 3.66 -6.59
N PHE A 206 -12.01 2.71 -7.00
CA PHE A 206 -11.02 2.94 -8.07
C PHE A 206 -11.66 3.19 -9.43
N ILE A 207 -12.81 2.58 -9.70
CA ILE A 207 -13.59 2.82 -10.92
C ILE A 207 -14.26 4.20 -10.86
N GLU A 208 -14.85 4.57 -9.72
CA GLU A 208 -15.46 5.88 -9.49
C GLU A 208 -14.43 7.00 -9.59
N GLY A 209 -13.27 6.83 -8.97
CA GLY A 209 -12.14 7.75 -9.02
C GLY A 209 -11.38 7.80 -10.35
N ASN A 210 -11.81 7.04 -11.38
CA ASN A 210 -11.17 6.94 -12.70
C ASN A 210 -9.69 6.48 -12.67
N VAL A 211 -9.25 5.80 -11.64
CA VAL A 211 -7.97 5.10 -11.57
C VAL A 211 -8.03 3.85 -12.44
N ILE A 212 -9.13 3.11 -12.34
CA ILE A 212 -9.48 2.02 -13.25
C ILE A 212 -10.52 2.54 -14.23
N LYS A 213 -10.17 2.53 -15.51
CA LYS A 213 -11.01 3.10 -16.55
C LYS A 213 -11.89 2.03 -17.19
N VAL A 214 -13.19 2.25 -17.05
CA VAL A 214 -14.26 1.44 -17.64
C VAL A 214 -15.05 2.26 -18.64
N GLN A 215 -15.72 1.59 -19.59
CA GLN A 215 -16.70 2.25 -20.43
C GLN A 215 -17.87 2.72 -19.57
N LYS A 216 -18.29 3.96 -19.79
CA LYS A 216 -19.39 4.59 -19.05
C LYS A 216 -20.48 5.03 -20.02
N ASP A 217 -21.73 4.97 -19.59
CA ASP A 217 -22.89 5.49 -20.32
C ASP A 217 -22.94 7.03 -20.28
N GLU A 218 -23.95 7.62 -20.93
CA GLU A 218 -24.18 9.07 -20.94
C GLU A 218 -24.45 9.67 -19.53
N LYS A 219 -24.83 8.81 -18.57
CA LYS A 219 -25.04 9.18 -17.17
C LYS A 219 -23.83 8.89 -16.27
N HIS A 220 -22.70 8.57 -16.87
CA HIS A 220 -21.42 8.24 -16.19
C HIS A 220 -21.44 6.94 -15.36
N HIS A 221 -22.44 6.05 -15.56
CA HIS A 221 -22.45 4.74 -14.93
C HIS A 221 -21.59 3.72 -15.70
N PRO A 222 -20.88 2.81 -15.03
CA PRO A 222 -20.10 1.78 -15.66
C PRO A 222 -20.97 0.85 -16.52
N ILE A 223 -20.59 0.66 -17.80
CA ILE A 223 -21.28 -0.25 -18.71
C ILE A 223 -20.88 -1.69 -18.36
N ARG A 224 -21.88 -2.56 -18.28
CA ARG A 224 -21.72 -3.99 -18.12
C ARG A 224 -22.19 -4.72 -19.36
N ASP A 225 -21.52 -5.84 -19.68
CA ASP A 225 -21.95 -6.71 -20.79
C ASP A 225 -23.25 -7.46 -20.45
N ALA A 226 -23.74 -8.27 -21.40
CA ALA A 226 -24.94 -9.10 -21.22
C ALA A 226 -24.82 -10.14 -20.08
N LYS A 227 -23.59 -10.42 -19.58
CA LYS A 227 -23.29 -11.30 -18.45
C LYS A 227 -23.06 -10.52 -17.15
N GLY A 228 -23.29 -9.19 -17.14
CA GLY A 228 -23.08 -8.34 -15.97
C GLY A 228 -21.62 -7.93 -15.72
N LYS A 229 -20.67 -8.25 -16.62
CA LYS A 229 -19.25 -7.97 -16.46
C LYS A 229 -18.90 -6.55 -16.90
N LEU A 230 -18.00 -5.90 -16.17
CA LEU A 230 -17.48 -4.57 -16.50
C LEU A 230 -16.70 -4.58 -17.81
N GLN A 231 -16.86 -3.52 -18.60
CA GLN A 231 -16.09 -3.32 -19.81
C GLN A 231 -14.93 -2.36 -19.54
N LEU A 232 -13.72 -2.92 -19.32
CA LEU A 232 -12.50 -2.13 -19.18
C LEU A 232 -12.13 -1.45 -20.50
N ILE A 233 -11.50 -0.28 -20.41
CA ILE A 233 -10.84 0.36 -21.55
C ILE A 233 -9.37 -0.10 -21.54
N PRO A 234 -8.96 -0.97 -22.46
CA PRO A 234 -7.62 -1.58 -22.42
C PRO A 234 -6.49 -0.56 -22.42
N GLY A 235 -5.47 -0.78 -21.60
CA GLY A 235 -4.24 0.01 -21.56
C GLY A 235 -4.36 1.43 -21.00
N THR A 236 -5.51 1.81 -20.45
CA THR A 236 -5.74 3.16 -19.92
C THR A 236 -5.77 3.22 -18.39
N SER A 237 -6.02 2.10 -17.73
CA SER A 237 -5.95 2.00 -16.26
C SER A 237 -4.52 2.13 -15.78
N GLN A 238 -4.35 2.60 -14.54
CA GLN A 238 -3.03 2.93 -13.98
C GLN A 238 -2.72 2.15 -12.70
N ALA A 239 -3.61 1.27 -12.31
CA ALA A 239 -3.44 0.42 -11.13
C ALA A 239 -3.71 -1.05 -11.45
N VAL A 240 -3.02 -1.95 -10.77
CA VAL A 240 -3.30 -3.38 -10.70
C VAL A 240 -3.53 -3.77 -9.25
N LEU A 241 -4.51 -4.65 -8.98
CA LEU A 241 -4.83 -5.14 -7.65
C LEU A 241 -4.46 -6.62 -7.55
N VAL A 242 -3.81 -6.98 -6.45
CA VAL A 242 -3.42 -8.36 -6.17
C VAL A 242 -3.92 -8.73 -4.79
N TYR A 243 -4.83 -9.69 -4.71
CA TYR A 243 -5.52 -10.02 -3.47
C TYR A 243 -5.13 -11.41 -2.95
N GLY A 244 -4.81 -11.46 -1.65
CA GLY A 244 -4.75 -12.65 -0.82
C GLY A 244 -5.57 -12.39 0.43
N GLN A 245 -6.88 -12.61 0.33
CA GLN A 245 -7.86 -12.16 1.30
C GLN A 245 -7.82 -12.98 2.60
N MET A 246 -8.56 -12.51 3.63
CA MET A 246 -8.60 -13.11 4.96
C MET A 246 -9.10 -14.57 4.97
N ASN A 247 -9.96 -14.93 4.03
CA ASN A 247 -10.51 -16.27 3.87
C ASN A 247 -9.58 -17.25 3.14
N GLU A 248 -8.50 -16.75 2.52
CA GLU A 248 -7.54 -17.58 1.80
C GLU A 248 -6.55 -18.26 2.77
N PRO A 249 -5.95 -19.40 2.38
CA PRO A 249 -5.01 -20.11 3.24
C PRO A 249 -3.75 -19.27 3.54
N PRO A 250 -3.01 -19.59 4.61
CA PRO A 250 -1.85 -18.83 5.02
C PRO A 250 -0.75 -18.78 3.95
N GLY A 251 -0.64 -19.79 3.08
CA GLY A 251 0.28 -19.77 1.95
C GLY A 251 0.01 -18.62 0.99
N ALA A 252 -1.24 -18.41 0.61
CA ALA A 252 -1.63 -17.29 -0.26
C ALA A 252 -1.34 -15.93 0.40
N ARG A 253 -1.77 -15.76 1.66
CA ARG A 253 -1.57 -14.53 2.41
C ARG A 253 -0.08 -14.19 2.63
N ALA A 254 0.78 -15.21 2.78
CA ALA A 254 2.22 -15.04 2.94
C ALA A 254 2.97 -14.72 1.63
N ARG A 255 2.34 -14.91 0.47
CA ARG A 255 2.99 -14.75 -0.84
C ARG A 255 2.41 -13.62 -1.69
N VAL A 256 1.19 -13.18 -1.44
CA VAL A 256 0.51 -12.17 -2.26
C VAL A 256 1.27 -10.84 -2.33
N ALA A 257 1.93 -10.39 -1.25
CA ALA A 257 2.77 -9.20 -1.26
C ALA A 257 3.97 -9.36 -2.20
N LEU A 258 4.55 -10.55 -2.28
CA LEU A 258 5.65 -10.87 -3.21
C LEU A 258 5.17 -10.84 -4.66
N SER A 259 3.95 -11.36 -4.92
CA SER A 259 3.33 -11.33 -6.25
C SER A 259 3.12 -9.91 -6.73
N ALA A 260 2.53 -9.06 -5.88
CA ALA A 260 2.33 -7.65 -6.17
C ALA A 260 3.66 -6.91 -6.41
N LEU A 261 4.66 -7.18 -5.56
CA LEU A 261 5.98 -6.57 -5.67
C LEU A 261 6.67 -6.96 -7.00
N SER A 262 6.54 -8.21 -7.46
CA SER A 262 7.10 -8.62 -8.76
C SER A 262 6.45 -7.88 -9.94
N MET A 263 5.15 -7.56 -9.85
CA MET A 263 4.48 -6.72 -10.85
C MET A 263 4.99 -5.26 -10.79
N ALA A 264 5.19 -4.72 -9.58
CA ALA A 264 5.75 -3.39 -9.40
C ALA A 264 7.19 -3.29 -9.94
N GLU A 265 8.01 -4.31 -9.70
CA GLU A 265 9.38 -4.39 -10.22
C GLU A 265 9.46 -4.37 -11.74
N TYR A 266 8.50 -4.99 -12.43
CA TYR A 266 8.44 -4.92 -13.89
C TYR A 266 8.28 -3.46 -14.37
N PHE A 267 7.37 -2.72 -13.78
CA PHE A 267 7.16 -1.32 -14.18
C PHE A 267 8.37 -0.44 -13.84
N ARG A 268 9.08 -0.72 -12.73
CA ARG A 268 10.32 -0.04 -12.37
C ARG A 268 11.47 -0.37 -13.32
N ASP A 269 11.71 -1.66 -13.57
CA ASP A 269 12.95 -2.15 -14.19
C ASP A 269 12.85 -2.23 -15.72
N ASP A 270 11.69 -2.62 -16.28
CA ASP A 270 11.47 -2.79 -17.70
C ASP A 270 10.82 -1.55 -18.36
N GLU A 271 9.88 -0.90 -17.68
CA GLU A 271 9.21 0.30 -18.18
C GLU A 271 9.87 1.62 -17.70
N GLY A 272 10.80 1.55 -16.76
CA GLY A 272 11.54 2.72 -16.25
C GLY A 272 10.64 3.75 -15.56
N LYS A 273 9.61 3.30 -14.84
CA LYS A 273 8.60 4.17 -14.22
C LYS A 273 8.77 4.29 -12.72
N ASP A 274 8.22 5.37 -12.18
CA ASP A 274 7.99 5.49 -10.74
C ASP A 274 6.69 4.78 -10.39
N VAL A 275 6.78 3.84 -9.46
CA VAL A 275 5.67 2.97 -9.07
C VAL A 275 5.32 3.24 -7.63
N LEU A 276 4.02 3.37 -7.34
CA LEU A 276 3.50 3.32 -5.97
C LEU A 276 3.04 1.90 -5.66
N LEU A 277 3.64 1.31 -4.63
CA LEU A 277 3.23 0.01 -4.09
C LEU A 277 2.47 0.22 -2.78
N PHE A 278 1.22 -0.19 -2.76
CA PHE A 278 0.41 -0.20 -1.54
C PHE A 278 0.34 -1.61 -0.98
N VAL A 279 0.57 -1.76 0.31
CA VAL A 279 0.46 -3.05 1.03
C VAL A 279 -0.51 -2.87 2.18
N ASP A 280 -1.68 -3.45 2.08
CA ASP A 280 -2.68 -3.44 3.14
C ASP A 280 -3.07 -4.89 3.49
N ASN A 281 -2.56 -5.45 4.54
CA ASN A 281 -1.80 -4.91 5.65
C ASN A 281 -0.49 -5.70 5.81
N VAL A 282 0.63 -5.02 5.98
CA VAL A 282 1.95 -5.68 6.11
C VAL A 282 2.04 -6.59 7.34
N PHE A 283 1.30 -6.29 8.42
CA PHE A 283 1.21 -7.17 9.59
C PHE A 283 0.64 -8.55 9.23
N ARG A 284 -0.32 -8.61 8.32
CA ARG A 284 -0.93 -9.89 7.90
C ARG A 284 0.06 -10.77 7.12
N PHE A 285 1.02 -10.17 6.44
CA PHE A 285 2.14 -10.90 5.84
C PHE A 285 2.95 -11.64 6.91
N THR A 286 3.31 -10.98 8.00
CA THR A 286 4.06 -11.60 9.12
C THR A 286 3.21 -12.63 9.87
N GLN A 287 1.94 -12.37 10.08
CA GLN A 287 1.01 -13.29 10.70
C GLN A 287 0.87 -14.59 9.89
N ALA A 288 0.65 -14.48 8.58
CA ALA A 288 0.59 -15.65 7.70
C ALA A 288 1.93 -16.42 7.69
N GLY A 289 3.06 -15.73 7.74
CA GLY A 289 4.38 -16.33 7.90
C GLY A 289 4.51 -17.14 9.19
N SER A 290 3.97 -16.66 10.31
CA SER A 290 3.98 -17.42 11.58
C SER A 290 3.10 -18.66 11.53
N GLU A 291 1.92 -18.58 10.91
CA GLU A 291 1.02 -19.72 10.68
C GLU A 291 1.71 -20.79 9.83
N VAL A 292 2.32 -20.39 8.72
CA VAL A 292 3.11 -21.28 7.85
C VAL A 292 4.26 -21.93 8.62
N SER A 293 5.02 -21.15 9.38
CA SER A 293 6.17 -21.64 10.16
C SER A 293 5.75 -22.69 11.19
N ALA A 294 4.63 -22.49 11.87
CA ALA A 294 4.07 -23.46 12.82
C ALA A 294 3.66 -24.76 12.11
N LEU A 295 3.01 -24.68 10.96
CA LEU A 295 2.61 -25.84 10.15
C LEU A 295 3.81 -26.60 9.58
N LEU A 296 4.93 -25.92 9.33
CA LEU A 296 6.20 -26.57 8.93
C LEU A 296 6.94 -27.21 10.11
N GLY A 297 6.44 -27.09 11.34
CA GLY A 297 7.04 -27.66 12.53
C GLY A 297 8.27 -26.92 13.03
N ARG A 298 8.45 -25.65 12.67
CA ARG A 298 9.56 -24.82 13.16
C ARG A 298 9.30 -24.36 14.59
N ILE A 299 10.34 -24.33 15.42
CA ILE A 299 10.24 -23.84 16.80
C ILE A 299 9.97 -22.34 16.77
N PRO A 300 8.88 -21.85 17.40
CA PRO A 300 8.55 -20.42 17.41
C PRO A 300 9.57 -19.61 18.21
N SER A 301 9.75 -18.36 17.81
CA SER A 301 10.51 -17.34 18.54
C SER A 301 9.63 -16.60 19.54
N ALA A 302 10.08 -15.42 20.00
CA ALA A 302 9.31 -14.59 20.94
C ALA A 302 7.88 -14.32 20.46
N VAL A 303 6.91 -14.34 21.37
CA VAL A 303 5.47 -14.10 21.14
C VAL A 303 4.83 -15.04 20.11
N GLY A 304 5.49 -16.16 19.78
CA GLY A 304 4.97 -17.14 18.83
C GLY A 304 5.25 -16.85 17.34
N TYR A 305 6.06 -15.84 17.04
CA TYR A 305 6.45 -15.54 15.65
C TYR A 305 7.49 -16.54 15.12
N GLN A 306 7.59 -16.58 13.79
CA GLN A 306 8.60 -17.39 13.10
C GLN A 306 10.02 -16.91 13.42
N PRO A 307 11.00 -17.83 13.53
CA PRO A 307 12.40 -17.46 13.76
C PRO A 307 13.01 -16.69 12.59
N THR A 308 12.40 -16.76 11.42
CA THR A 308 12.81 -16.10 10.17
C THR A 308 12.13 -14.75 9.93
N LEU A 309 11.39 -14.20 10.92
CA LEU A 309 10.61 -12.96 10.80
C LEU A 309 11.43 -11.82 10.19
N ALA A 310 12.58 -11.50 10.76
CA ALA A 310 13.41 -10.39 10.28
C ALA A 310 13.97 -10.64 8.89
N THR A 311 14.33 -11.88 8.57
CA THR A 311 14.85 -12.25 7.25
C THR A 311 13.76 -12.17 6.17
N GLU A 312 12.56 -12.65 6.46
CA GLU A 312 11.43 -12.61 5.53
C GLU A 312 10.97 -11.17 5.27
N MET A 313 10.88 -10.37 6.33
CA MET A 313 10.55 -8.95 6.21
C MET A 313 11.65 -8.20 5.45
N GLY A 314 12.92 -8.44 5.74
CA GLY A 314 14.05 -7.86 5.02
C GLY A 314 14.05 -8.23 3.55
N ALA A 315 13.80 -9.48 3.20
CA ALA A 315 13.72 -9.95 1.82
C ALA A 315 12.60 -9.24 1.01
N LEU A 316 11.47 -8.92 1.65
CA LEU A 316 10.41 -8.12 1.04
C LEU A 316 10.83 -6.65 0.91
N GLN A 317 11.31 -6.05 2.00
CA GLN A 317 11.54 -4.60 2.09
C GLN A 317 12.74 -4.13 1.26
N GLU A 318 13.80 -4.93 1.13
CA GLU A 318 15.00 -4.55 0.37
C GLU A 318 14.78 -4.54 -1.16
N ARG A 319 13.72 -5.18 -1.65
CA ARG A 319 13.31 -5.09 -3.06
C ARG A 319 12.63 -3.76 -3.39
N ILE A 320 12.09 -3.08 -2.36
CA ILE A 320 11.41 -1.79 -2.47
C ILE A 320 12.46 -0.70 -2.40
N THR A 321 12.90 -0.20 -3.54
CA THR A 321 13.99 0.78 -3.63
C THR A 321 13.96 1.52 -4.97
N THR A 322 14.77 2.57 -5.07
CA THR A 322 15.06 3.28 -6.32
C THR A 322 16.23 2.60 -7.04
N THR A 323 16.08 2.40 -8.32
CA THR A 323 17.15 1.96 -9.21
C THR A 323 17.51 3.08 -10.21
N ASN A 324 18.58 2.90 -10.95
CA ASN A 324 18.97 3.81 -12.04
C ASN A 324 17.94 3.88 -13.19
N LYS A 325 16.90 3.03 -13.19
CA LYS A 325 15.83 3.00 -14.19
C LYS A 325 14.54 3.62 -13.72
N GLY A 326 14.14 3.38 -12.48
CA GLY A 326 12.89 3.84 -11.90
C GLY A 326 12.84 3.61 -10.40
N SER A 327 11.69 3.85 -9.78
CA SER A 327 11.55 3.68 -8.32
C SER A 327 10.29 2.90 -7.95
N ILE A 328 10.34 2.24 -6.79
CA ILE A 328 9.15 1.75 -6.09
C ILE A 328 9.09 2.47 -4.76
N THR A 329 8.12 3.36 -4.60
CA THR A 329 7.79 3.98 -3.31
C THR A 329 6.63 3.19 -2.71
N SER A 330 6.75 2.74 -1.47
CA SER A 330 5.69 1.97 -0.83
C SER A 330 4.98 2.72 0.27
N VAL A 331 3.67 2.54 0.32
CA VAL A 331 2.82 2.95 1.43
C VAL A 331 2.24 1.68 2.04
N GLN A 332 2.60 1.40 3.28
CA GLN A 332 2.30 0.15 3.96
C GLN A 332 1.39 0.43 5.14
N ALA A 333 0.17 -0.10 5.10
CA ALA A 333 -0.68 -0.07 6.27
C ALA A 333 -0.10 -1.01 7.33
N VAL A 334 0.11 -0.47 8.53
CA VAL A 334 0.65 -1.23 9.66
C VAL A 334 -0.42 -1.32 10.75
N TYR A 335 -0.76 -2.53 11.11
CA TYR A 335 -1.57 -2.83 12.29
C TYR A 335 -0.64 -3.12 13.47
N VAL A 336 -0.93 -2.50 14.59
CA VAL A 336 -0.19 -2.70 15.84
C VAL A 336 -1.07 -3.48 16.79
N PRO A 337 -0.76 -4.76 17.07
CA PRO A 337 -1.56 -5.58 17.99
C PRO A 337 -1.59 -4.96 19.38
N ALA A 338 -2.79 -4.80 19.96
CA ALA A 338 -3.01 -4.22 21.28
C ALA A 338 -2.34 -2.85 21.53
N ASP A 339 -2.08 -2.10 20.45
CA ASP A 339 -1.34 -0.83 20.47
C ASP A 339 0.08 -0.94 21.07
N ASP A 340 0.64 -2.16 21.07
CA ASP A 340 1.98 -2.43 21.59
C ASP A 340 3.05 -2.31 20.47
N LEU A 341 3.74 -1.19 20.45
CA LEU A 341 4.82 -0.92 19.51
C LEU A 341 6.08 -1.79 19.74
N THR A 342 6.15 -2.50 20.87
CA THR A 342 7.26 -3.40 21.19
C THR A 342 7.06 -4.82 20.68
N ASP A 343 5.87 -5.13 20.15
CA ASP A 343 5.61 -6.41 19.49
C ASP A 343 6.61 -6.63 18.34
N PRO A 344 7.21 -7.84 18.22
CA PRO A 344 8.26 -8.11 17.23
C PRO A 344 7.88 -7.81 15.77
N ALA A 345 6.61 -7.97 15.37
CA ALA A 345 6.21 -7.75 13.99
C ALA A 345 6.18 -6.26 13.61
N PRO A 346 5.45 -5.36 14.33
CA PRO A 346 5.56 -3.93 14.09
C PRO A 346 6.99 -3.42 14.30
N ALA A 347 7.71 -3.82 15.35
CA ALA A 347 9.07 -3.36 15.61
C ALA A 347 10.02 -3.67 14.44
N THR A 348 9.93 -4.88 13.86
CA THR A 348 10.71 -5.26 12.68
C THR A 348 10.32 -4.43 11.46
N THR A 349 9.02 -4.16 11.27
CA THR A 349 8.53 -3.33 10.17
C THR A 349 9.04 -1.90 10.30
N PHE A 350 8.96 -1.30 11.49
CA PHE A 350 9.41 0.08 11.74
C PHE A 350 10.89 0.30 11.42
N ALA A 351 11.73 -0.70 11.63
CA ALA A 351 13.15 -0.62 11.32
C ALA A 351 13.42 -0.33 9.84
N HIS A 352 12.50 -0.71 8.95
CA HIS A 352 12.63 -0.51 7.50
C HIS A 352 11.96 0.78 7.00
N LEU A 353 11.11 1.44 7.80
CA LEU A 353 10.36 2.60 7.33
C LEU A 353 11.22 3.87 7.28
N ASP A 354 11.02 4.66 6.23
CA ASP A 354 11.65 5.97 6.03
C ASP A 354 10.78 7.12 6.54
N GLY A 355 9.51 6.86 6.78
CA GLY A 355 8.57 7.81 7.34
C GLY A 355 7.30 7.15 7.83
N THR A 356 6.55 7.87 8.65
CA THR A 356 5.26 7.43 9.19
C THR A 356 4.22 8.51 9.01
N VAL A 357 3.05 8.12 8.54
CA VAL A 357 1.85 8.95 8.46
C VAL A 357 0.84 8.41 9.46
N VAL A 358 0.51 9.20 10.46
CA VAL A 358 -0.45 8.83 11.51
C VAL A 358 -1.77 9.52 11.25
N LEU A 359 -2.83 8.74 11.05
CA LEU A 359 -4.20 9.23 10.94
C LEU A 359 -4.85 9.22 12.32
N ASN A 360 -5.31 10.38 12.77
CA ASN A 360 -5.83 10.57 14.11
C ASN A 360 -7.36 10.78 14.09
N ARG A 361 -8.07 10.04 14.96
CA ARG A 361 -9.52 10.11 15.07
C ARG A 361 -9.99 11.47 15.57
N SER A 362 -9.30 12.08 16.54
CA SER A 362 -9.67 13.40 17.06
C SER A 362 -9.62 14.49 15.98
N ILE A 363 -8.71 14.38 15.01
CA ILE A 363 -8.62 15.29 13.86
C ILE A 363 -9.79 15.03 12.88
N ALA A 364 -10.14 13.76 12.66
CA ALA A 364 -11.29 13.39 11.84
C ALA A 364 -12.62 13.88 12.46
N GLU A 365 -12.77 13.83 13.79
CA GLU A 365 -13.92 14.36 14.51
C GLU A 365 -14.08 15.88 14.38
N LEU A 366 -12.98 16.60 14.15
CA LEU A 366 -12.98 18.03 13.80
C LEU A 366 -13.32 18.29 12.32
N ALA A 367 -13.65 17.22 11.57
CA ALA A 367 -13.87 17.25 10.12
C ALA A 367 -12.67 17.76 9.29
N ILE A 368 -11.45 17.65 9.82
CA ILE A 368 -10.22 18.00 9.10
C ILE A 368 -9.76 16.77 8.31
N PHE A 369 -9.81 16.83 6.99
CA PHE A 369 -9.39 15.75 6.10
C PHE A 369 -8.35 16.25 5.07
N PRO A 370 -7.27 15.46 4.83
CA PRO A 370 -6.97 14.16 5.47
C PRO A 370 -6.66 14.33 6.96
N ALA A 371 -7.09 13.36 7.76
CA ALA A 371 -6.95 13.41 9.21
C ALA A 371 -5.53 13.04 9.68
N VAL A 372 -4.52 13.54 8.99
CA VAL A 372 -3.10 13.30 9.30
C VAL A 372 -2.70 14.11 10.52
N ASP A 373 -2.14 13.44 11.52
CA ASP A 373 -1.57 14.12 12.69
C ASP A 373 -0.24 14.78 12.31
N PRO A 374 -0.15 16.12 12.38
CA PRO A 374 1.03 16.86 11.95
C PRO A 374 2.20 16.76 12.95
N LEU A 375 1.96 16.29 14.17
CA LEU A 375 2.96 16.19 15.24
C LEU A 375 3.48 14.77 15.41
N ASP A 376 2.59 13.77 15.23
CA ASP A 376 2.94 12.35 15.39
C ASP A 376 3.46 11.73 14.08
N SER A 377 3.21 12.37 12.93
CA SER A 377 3.74 11.93 11.64
C SER A 377 5.21 12.38 11.46
N THR A 378 6.02 11.49 10.89
CA THR A 378 7.48 11.74 10.76
C THR A 378 8.00 11.37 9.39
N SER A 379 9.12 11.99 8.98
CA SER A 379 9.85 11.63 7.78
C SER A 379 11.35 11.84 7.97
N ARG A 380 12.15 10.86 7.54
CA ARG A 380 13.62 10.94 7.59
C ARG A 380 14.20 11.99 6.67
N ILE A 381 13.51 12.32 5.56
CA ILE A 381 13.98 13.33 4.64
C ILE A 381 13.62 14.76 5.04
N LEU A 382 12.89 14.96 6.14
CA LEU A 382 12.63 16.29 6.69
C LEU A 382 13.92 16.85 7.33
N ASP A 383 14.87 17.16 6.48
CA ASP A 383 16.21 17.61 6.79
C ASP A 383 16.59 18.79 5.86
N PRO A 384 17.24 19.86 6.37
CA PRO A 384 17.58 21.02 5.56
C PRO A 384 18.59 20.73 4.45
N GLN A 385 19.39 19.64 4.56
CA GLN A 385 20.34 19.22 3.52
C GLN A 385 19.64 18.54 2.34
N VAL A 386 18.47 17.92 2.58
CA VAL A 386 17.70 17.19 1.56
C VAL A 386 16.65 18.09 0.92
N LEU A 387 15.83 18.77 1.73
CA LEU A 387 14.67 19.55 1.27
C LEU A 387 14.97 21.04 1.09
N GLY A 388 16.12 21.48 1.57
CA GLY A 388 16.50 22.88 1.59
C GLY A 388 16.02 23.62 2.86
N PRO A 389 16.66 24.76 3.17
CA PRO A 389 16.43 25.49 4.42
C PRO A 389 15.02 26.11 4.51
N GLU A 390 14.42 26.49 3.39
CA GLU A 390 13.11 27.14 3.37
C GLU A 390 12.01 26.13 3.74
N HIS A 391 11.94 24.97 3.06
CA HIS A 391 10.95 23.94 3.35
C HIS A 391 11.09 23.48 4.80
N TYR A 392 12.29 23.10 5.21
CA TYR A 392 12.56 22.65 6.58
C TYR A 392 12.17 23.72 7.62
N GLY A 393 12.56 24.97 7.39
CA GLY A 393 12.26 26.07 8.30
C GLY A 393 10.76 26.31 8.47
N VAL A 394 10.00 26.30 7.37
CA VAL A 394 8.54 26.45 7.41
C VAL A 394 7.89 25.26 8.12
N ALA A 395 8.28 24.03 7.79
CA ALA A 395 7.75 22.83 8.43
C ALA A 395 7.95 22.83 9.94
N ARG A 396 9.17 23.15 10.41
CA ARG A 396 9.49 23.22 11.85
C ARG A 396 8.74 24.34 12.56
N ARG A 397 8.56 25.47 11.90
CA ARG A 397 7.79 26.59 12.46
C ARG A 397 6.31 26.23 12.60
N VAL A 398 5.71 25.57 11.62
CA VAL A 398 4.33 25.06 11.68
C VAL A 398 4.18 24.06 12.80
N GLN A 399 5.08 23.08 12.91
CA GLN A 399 5.08 22.10 14.01
C GLN A 399 5.18 22.80 15.39
N GLY A 400 6.06 23.79 15.52
CA GLY A 400 6.23 24.55 16.76
C GLY A 400 4.96 25.30 17.19
N ILE A 401 4.27 25.95 16.23
CA ILE A 401 3.01 26.66 16.47
C ILE A 401 1.90 25.65 16.87
N LEU A 402 1.79 24.55 16.18
CA LEU A 402 0.79 23.51 16.50
C LEU A 402 1.09 22.81 17.82
N GLN A 403 2.35 22.56 18.15
CA GLN A 403 2.76 22.00 19.43
C GLN A 403 2.42 22.95 20.59
N ARG A 404 2.75 24.25 20.44
CA ARG A 404 2.38 25.25 21.45
C ARG A 404 0.88 25.36 21.63
N TYR A 405 0.11 25.28 20.55
CA TYR A 405 -1.36 25.24 20.64
C TYR A 405 -1.86 24.02 21.41
N LYS A 406 -1.29 22.84 21.16
CA LYS A 406 -1.64 21.61 21.89
C LYS A 406 -1.40 21.76 23.41
N GLU A 407 -0.30 22.38 23.80
CA GLU A 407 0.00 22.67 25.21
C GLU A 407 -0.98 23.67 25.84
N LEU A 408 -1.46 24.63 25.05
CA LEU A 408 -2.41 25.63 25.53
C LEU A 408 -3.85 25.13 25.59
N GLN A 409 -4.20 24.02 24.93
CA GLN A 409 -5.57 23.50 24.90
C GLN A 409 -6.11 23.17 26.29
N ASP A 410 -5.31 22.59 27.17
CA ASP A 410 -5.71 22.26 28.52
C ASP A 410 -5.96 23.53 29.35
N ILE A 411 -5.14 24.56 29.18
CA ILE A 411 -5.28 25.87 29.82
C ILE A 411 -6.57 26.55 29.34
N ILE A 412 -6.81 26.53 28.00
CA ILE A 412 -8.02 27.11 27.41
C ILE A 412 -9.28 26.41 27.90
N ALA A 413 -9.25 25.09 28.07
CA ALA A 413 -10.39 24.30 28.53
C ALA A 413 -10.76 24.61 30.00
N ILE A 414 -9.78 24.92 30.83
CA ILE A 414 -9.98 25.17 32.29
C ILE A 414 -10.22 26.65 32.58
N LEU A 415 -9.41 27.53 32.00
CA LEU A 415 -9.38 28.96 32.35
C LEU A 415 -10.02 29.87 31.28
N GLY A 416 -10.22 29.37 30.10
CA GLY A 416 -10.72 30.15 28.94
C GLY A 416 -9.63 30.89 28.17
N MET A 417 -10.01 31.45 27.03
CA MET A 417 -9.10 32.18 26.12
C MET A 417 -8.63 33.52 26.72
N ASP A 418 -9.40 34.12 27.61
CA ASP A 418 -9.13 35.48 28.13
C ASP A 418 -7.91 35.53 29.04
N GLU A 419 -7.59 34.40 29.68
CA GLU A 419 -6.44 34.28 30.58
C GLU A 419 -5.10 34.09 29.86
N LEU A 420 -5.11 33.88 28.53
CA LEU A 420 -3.89 33.76 27.76
C LEU A 420 -3.22 35.12 27.55
N SER A 421 -1.89 35.10 27.47
CA SER A 421 -1.13 36.28 27.01
C SER A 421 -1.50 36.65 25.57
N ASP A 422 -1.27 37.88 25.17
CA ASP A 422 -1.57 38.33 23.79
C ASP A 422 -0.76 37.55 22.76
N ASP A 423 0.48 37.17 23.08
CA ASP A 423 1.33 36.33 22.23
C ASP A 423 0.73 34.92 22.09
N ASP A 424 0.25 34.31 23.17
CA ASP A 424 -0.39 33.00 23.12
C ASP A 424 -1.74 33.04 22.38
N LYS A 425 -2.52 34.11 22.51
CA LYS A 425 -3.75 34.34 21.74
C LYS A 425 -3.45 34.38 20.25
N LEU A 426 -2.36 35.04 19.85
CA LEU A 426 -1.92 35.09 18.46
C LEU A 426 -1.48 33.72 17.95
N VAL A 427 -0.71 32.98 18.76
CA VAL A 427 -0.31 31.59 18.42
C VAL A 427 -1.54 30.71 18.22
N VAL A 428 -2.53 30.78 19.13
CA VAL A 428 -3.79 30.01 19.00
C VAL A 428 -4.55 30.36 17.74
N SER A 429 -4.67 31.66 17.42
CA SER A 429 -5.35 32.11 16.21
C SER A 429 -4.69 31.54 14.94
N ARG A 430 -3.37 31.66 14.84
CA ARG A 430 -2.59 31.14 13.71
C ARG A 430 -2.63 29.60 13.63
N ALA A 431 -2.52 28.92 14.77
CA ALA A 431 -2.60 27.47 14.85
C ALA A 431 -3.95 26.93 14.34
N ARG A 432 -5.05 27.54 14.70
CA ARG A 432 -6.39 27.18 14.22
C ARG A 432 -6.52 27.37 12.71
N LYS A 433 -5.99 28.50 12.17
CA LYS A 433 -5.94 28.71 10.72
C LYS A 433 -5.10 27.64 10.02
N MET A 434 -3.92 27.30 10.59
CA MET A 434 -3.06 26.23 10.06
C MET A 434 -3.74 24.87 10.08
N GLN A 435 -4.40 24.49 11.18
CA GLN A 435 -5.14 23.23 11.25
C GLN A 435 -6.20 23.14 10.15
N ARG A 436 -6.97 24.21 9.94
CA ARG A 436 -7.97 24.26 8.88
C ARG A 436 -7.32 24.26 7.49
N PHE A 437 -6.18 24.92 7.31
CA PHE A 437 -5.46 24.96 6.05
C PHE A 437 -4.75 23.64 5.72
N LEU A 438 -4.48 22.77 6.72
CA LEU A 438 -4.04 21.40 6.49
C LEU A 438 -5.13 20.55 5.81
N SER A 439 -6.42 20.91 5.97
CA SER A 439 -7.48 20.25 5.23
C SER A 439 -7.41 20.56 3.74
N GLN A 440 -7.78 19.58 2.92
CA GLN A 440 -7.72 19.68 1.47
C GLN A 440 -8.83 18.86 0.82
N PRO A 441 -9.61 19.42 -0.14
CA PRO A 441 -10.59 18.63 -0.86
C PRO A 441 -9.88 17.67 -1.81
N PHE A 442 -10.24 16.40 -1.74
CA PHE A 442 -9.70 15.35 -2.59
C PHE A 442 -10.58 15.13 -3.81
N PHE A 443 -9.95 14.81 -4.93
CA PHE A 443 -10.67 14.48 -6.17
C PHE A 443 -11.53 13.23 -6.03
N VAL A 444 -11.01 12.22 -5.32
CA VAL A 444 -11.73 10.96 -5.09
C VAL A 444 -12.93 11.14 -4.16
N ALA A 445 -13.00 12.25 -3.44
CA ALA A 445 -14.09 12.57 -2.52
C ALA A 445 -15.11 13.57 -3.11
N GLU A 446 -14.93 14.07 -4.33
CA GLU A 446 -15.83 15.06 -4.96
C GLU A 446 -17.29 14.62 -4.96
N VAL A 447 -17.54 13.33 -5.27
CA VAL A 447 -18.89 12.76 -5.33
C VAL A 447 -19.61 12.84 -3.98
N PHE A 448 -18.86 12.73 -2.88
CA PHE A 448 -19.41 12.74 -1.51
C PHE A 448 -19.48 14.15 -0.91
N THR A 449 -18.51 15.00 -1.23
CA THR A 449 -18.37 16.33 -0.62
C THR A 449 -19.00 17.44 -1.45
N GLY A 450 -19.23 17.21 -2.74
CA GLY A 450 -19.67 18.24 -3.69
C GLY A 450 -18.65 19.36 -3.90
N THR A 451 -17.43 19.20 -3.40
CA THR A 451 -16.36 20.20 -3.51
C THR A 451 -15.32 19.69 -4.51
N PRO A 452 -14.95 20.47 -5.54
CA PRO A 452 -13.92 20.09 -6.49
C PRO A 452 -12.58 19.81 -5.81
N GLY A 453 -11.95 18.68 -6.14
CA GLY A 453 -10.66 18.30 -5.60
C GLY A 453 -9.55 19.27 -5.98
N GLN A 454 -8.50 19.30 -5.19
CA GLN A 454 -7.34 20.17 -5.40
C GLN A 454 -6.05 19.38 -5.18
N ALA A 455 -5.16 19.39 -6.16
CA ALA A 455 -3.77 19.03 -5.95
C ALA A 455 -2.97 20.33 -5.78
N VAL A 456 -2.14 20.38 -4.74
CA VAL A 456 -1.38 21.59 -4.40
C VAL A 456 0.10 21.30 -4.58
N THR A 457 0.80 22.15 -5.30
CA THR A 457 2.24 22.02 -5.49
C THR A 457 3.00 22.27 -4.18
N LEU A 458 4.19 21.69 -4.06
CA LEU A 458 5.05 21.92 -2.89
C LEU A 458 5.33 23.39 -2.66
N GLN A 459 5.58 24.15 -3.73
CA GLN A 459 5.87 25.58 -3.63
C GLN A 459 4.69 26.38 -3.09
N GLU A 460 3.48 26.11 -3.57
CA GLU A 460 2.26 26.75 -3.07
C GLU A 460 1.97 26.37 -1.63
N THR A 461 2.26 25.12 -1.26
CA THR A 461 2.13 24.63 0.12
C THR A 461 3.08 25.39 1.05
N ILE A 462 4.37 25.46 0.73
CA ILE A 462 5.38 26.19 1.53
C ILE A 462 5.01 27.66 1.63
N ARG A 463 4.65 28.31 0.51
CA ARG A 463 4.23 29.71 0.48
C ARG A 463 3.05 29.96 1.41
N GLY A 464 2.01 29.15 1.29
CA GLY A 464 0.78 29.34 2.07
C GLY A 464 1.02 29.24 3.58
N PHE A 465 1.71 28.21 4.03
CA PHE A 465 2.02 28.04 5.46
C PHE A 465 2.99 29.09 5.99
N LYS A 466 3.97 29.52 5.17
CA LYS A 466 4.87 30.62 5.52
C LYS A 466 4.10 31.91 5.72
N GLU A 467 3.19 32.27 4.81
CA GLU A 467 2.38 33.49 4.91
C GLU A 467 1.46 33.49 6.14
N ILE A 468 0.87 32.34 6.49
CA ILE A 468 0.08 32.22 7.73
C ILE A 468 0.98 32.36 8.96
N ALA A 469 2.16 31.72 8.97
CA ALA A 469 3.11 31.81 10.07
C ALA A 469 3.65 33.25 10.27
N ASP A 470 3.87 33.97 9.18
CA ASP A 470 4.32 35.36 9.17
C ASP A 470 3.22 36.37 9.54
N GLY A 471 1.96 35.91 9.66
CA GLY A 471 0.84 36.75 10.05
C GLY A 471 0.22 37.60 8.94
N LYS A 472 0.56 37.34 7.67
CA LYS A 472 -0.02 38.09 6.55
C LYS A 472 -1.54 37.98 6.42
N HIS A 473 -2.10 36.94 7.04
CA HIS A 473 -3.52 36.62 6.94
C HIS A 473 -4.20 36.60 8.34
N ASP A 474 -3.65 37.31 9.34
CA ASP A 474 -4.20 37.34 10.70
C ASP A 474 -5.62 37.92 10.74
N GLU A 475 -5.95 38.85 9.82
CA GLU A 475 -7.27 39.48 9.66
C GLU A 475 -8.35 38.55 9.08
N LEU A 476 -7.97 37.46 8.39
CA LEU A 476 -8.93 36.57 7.74
C LEU A 476 -9.59 35.61 8.75
N PRO A 477 -10.89 35.28 8.56
CA PRO A 477 -11.58 34.35 9.44
C PRO A 477 -11.04 32.92 9.25
N GLU A 478 -10.96 32.14 10.32
CA GLU A 478 -10.48 30.74 10.30
C GLU A 478 -11.17 29.88 9.23
N GLN A 479 -12.48 30.09 9.04
CA GLN A 479 -13.30 29.29 8.12
C GLN A 479 -12.90 29.45 6.65
N ALA A 480 -12.22 30.54 6.32
CA ALA A 480 -11.71 30.75 4.98
C ALA A 480 -10.62 29.74 4.59
N PHE A 481 -9.88 29.23 5.58
CA PHE A 481 -8.79 28.28 5.38
C PHE A 481 -9.25 26.81 5.30
N TYR A 482 -10.51 26.53 5.55
CA TYR A 482 -11.05 25.19 5.61
C TYR A 482 -11.39 24.66 4.21
N MET A 483 -10.89 23.44 3.87
CA MET A 483 -11.13 22.72 2.61
C MET A 483 -10.85 23.61 1.39
N VAL A 484 -9.62 24.08 1.30
CA VAL A 484 -9.09 24.87 0.18
C VAL A 484 -7.80 24.25 -0.35
N GLY A 485 -7.42 24.58 -1.58
CA GLY A 485 -6.13 24.23 -2.16
C GLY A 485 -5.02 25.16 -1.67
N GLY A 486 -4.56 26.07 -2.50
CA GLY A 486 -3.54 27.05 -2.15
C GLY A 486 -4.10 28.23 -1.32
N ILE A 487 -3.18 29.09 -0.84
CA ILE A 487 -3.51 30.25 0.01
C ILE A 487 -4.40 31.26 -0.72
N ASP A 488 -4.25 31.40 -2.03
CA ASP A 488 -5.04 32.35 -2.83
C ASP A 488 -6.52 31.99 -2.80
N MET A 489 -6.87 30.68 -2.77
CA MET A 489 -8.25 30.23 -2.60
C MET A 489 -8.82 30.61 -1.24
N ALA A 490 -8.02 30.56 -0.17
CA ALA A 490 -8.43 31.00 1.15
C ALA A 490 -8.77 32.49 1.17
N VAL A 491 -7.93 33.31 0.53
CA VAL A 491 -8.16 34.75 0.39
C VAL A 491 -9.43 35.06 -0.41
N GLU A 492 -9.65 34.37 -1.53
CA GLU A 492 -10.90 34.52 -2.31
C GLU A 492 -12.13 34.09 -1.53
N LYS A 493 -12.03 32.99 -0.79
CA LYS A 493 -13.12 32.49 0.06
C LYS A 493 -13.46 33.49 1.15
N ALA A 494 -12.46 34.10 1.78
CA ALA A 494 -12.65 35.14 2.78
C ALA A 494 -13.39 36.38 2.18
N LYS A 495 -13.01 36.82 0.97
CA LYS A 495 -13.71 37.91 0.27
C LYS A 495 -15.17 37.59 -0.02
N LYS A 496 -15.46 36.35 -0.45
CA LYS A 496 -16.85 35.89 -0.69
C LYS A 496 -17.67 35.86 0.61
N MET A 497 -17.05 35.41 1.71
CA MET A 497 -17.72 35.38 3.03
C MET A 497 -18.03 36.81 3.51
N ALA A 498 -17.10 37.76 3.34
CA ALA A 498 -17.32 39.16 3.70
C ALA A 498 -18.38 39.86 2.84
N ALA A 499 -18.61 39.38 1.62
CA ALA A 499 -19.64 39.94 0.72
C ALA A 499 -21.05 39.34 0.99
N GLN A 500 -21.15 38.26 1.74
CA GLN A 500 -22.41 37.56 2.09
C GLN A 500 -22.90 37.86 3.49
N GLY A 501 -22.09 38.43 4.35
CA GLY A 501 -22.43 38.88 5.71
C GLY A 501 -22.56 40.39 5.77
#